data_2ed9100a6680d6ed2922bb067a998017
#
_entry.id   2ed9100a6680d6ed2922bb067a998017
#
_cell.length_a   1.000
_cell.length_b   1.000
_cell.length_c   1.000
_cell.angle_alpha   90.00
_cell.angle_beta   90.00
_cell.angle_gamma   90.00
#
_symmetry.space_group_name_H-M   'P 1'
#
loop_
_entity.id
_entity.type
_entity.pdbx_description
1 polymer ?
#
loop_
_entity_poly.entity_id
_entity_poly.type
_entity_poly.pdbx_seq_one_letter_code
_entity_poly.pdbx_strand_id
1 'polypeptide(L)'
;MERVDVAIVGGGPAGASAAHAAATGGADALVLEKGVPRADRDRLGPDSTDAAGILDYWVDIMGIHPDEFDDGVVQRELNRAEFRGPDEAATLTSTGIESSYDGFGYTFQRARFDDWLRDRAEDAGAEYRTGVSVRGVDTDLSVDPSDGPNGDAGPDGRGDPRHVVELASGESVGADFVVLADGPQRTVTNRVLDEYLPADAAASERLASRTANHIAYQEYRRVPEDVYEAVNDALVFWWGVMPGETAYPWIFPNDDRVCRIGLTMPIGLDIDEFDRDAYALLDPDDESIPQGGEYIRRLLEWQYGDEYDVEDDFPLVEDAGKRNGTETYPISSTRPIDSPTDAGVAVVGGAMGTTSAFHEGGDHVAVRTGAIAGELAAAGDMAPYNRRWKEAIGDEIVRNVTMADMVADYEPADWNRIIGAADAMLAAETGDGLLAQPYRSGWESVKLLLGYKWNKRRVMKDYVGIDESEYVY
;
A
#
# COMPACT_ATOMS: atom_id res chain seq x y z
N MET A 1 22.63 15.70 23.32
CA MET A 1 21.60 15.12 22.42
C MET A 1 22.32 14.77 21.13
N GLU A 2 22.14 13.58 20.63
CA GLU A 2 22.63 13.16 19.31
C GLU A 2 21.94 13.97 18.22
N ARG A 3 22.62 14.19 17.09
CA ARG A 3 22.09 14.97 15.99
C ARG A 3 22.41 14.36 14.63
N VAL A 4 21.40 14.31 13.77
CA VAL A 4 21.47 13.83 12.38
C VAL A 4 20.94 14.90 11.42
N ASP A 5 21.16 14.74 10.12
CA ASP A 5 20.56 15.64 9.13
C ASP A 5 19.09 15.28 8.93
N VAL A 6 18.75 13.98 8.89
CA VAL A 6 17.37 13.52 8.75
C VAL A 6 17.05 12.36 9.68
N ALA A 7 15.98 12.51 10.48
CA ALA A 7 15.41 11.45 11.28
C ALA A 7 14.18 10.85 10.55
N ILE A 8 14.16 9.53 10.40
CA ILE A 8 13.13 8.79 9.68
C ILE A 8 12.38 7.90 10.67
N VAL A 9 11.08 8.12 10.81
CA VAL A 9 10.22 7.40 11.77
C VAL A 9 9.52 6.26 11.07
N GLY A 10 9.98 5.03 11.31
CA GLY A 10 9.52 3.79 10.68
C GLY A 10 10.47 3.29 9.60
N GLY A 11 10.78 1.99 9.65
CA GLY A 11 11.76 1.29 8.80
C GLY A 11 11.16 0.38 7.72
N GLY A 12 9.89 0.59 7.34
CA GLY A 12 9.25 -0.10 6.22
C GLY A 12 9.72 0.43 4.85
N PRO A 13 9.13 -0.01 3.72
CA PRO A 13 9.60 0.34 2.37
C PRO A 13 9.80 1.82 2.12
N ALA A 14 8.90 2.67 2.61
CA ALA A 14 9.02 4.12 2.45
C ALA A 14 10.20 4.69 3.26
N GLY A 15 10.34 4.26 4.52
CA GLY A 15 11.43 4.73 5.39
C GLY A 15 12.81 4.24 4.95
N ALA A 16 12.91 2.98 4.54
CA ALA A 16 14.14 2.40 4.00
C ALA A 16 14.59 3.13 2.71
N SER A 17 13.63 3.44 1.83
CA SER A 17 13.94 4.16 0.59
C SER A 17 14.32 5.63 0.86
N ALA A 18 13.69 6.27 1.86
CA ALA A 18 14.10 7.61 2.29
C ALA A 18 15.52 7.60 2.85
N ALA A 19 15.85 6.61 3.70
CA ALA A 19 17.18 6.45 4.27
C ALA A 19 18.25 6.22 3.21
N HIS A 20 17.98 5.30 2.26
CA HIS A 20 18.88 5.04 1.14
C HIS A 20 19.15 6.30 0.31
N ALA A 21 18.09 7.03 -0.06
CA ALA A 21 18.23 8.23 -0.88
C ALA A 21 18.95 9.36 -0.13
N ALA A 22 18.66 9.56 1.15
CA ALA A 22 19.31 10.55 2.00
C ALA A 22 20.82 10.23 2.16
N ALA A 23 21.17 9.00 2.53
CA ALA A 23 22.56 8.59 2.70
C ALA A 23 23.34 8.63 1.38
N THR A 24 22.75 8.19 0.26
CA THR A 24 23.34 8.32 -1.08
C THR A 24 23.61 9.77 -1.45
N GLY A 25 22.76 10.70 -1.03
CA GLY A 25 22.94 12.14 -1.17
C GLY A 25 23.95 12.76 -0.21
N GLY A 26 24.51 11.96 0.71
CA GLY A 26 25.55 12.37 1.67
C GLY A 26 25.01 12.93 2.98
N ALA A 27 23.70 12.81 3.24
CA ALA A 27 23.10 13.20 4.52
C ALA A 27 23.33 12.12 5.60
N ASP A 28 23.49 12.57 6.84
CA ASP A 28 23.50 11.72 8.03
C ASP A 28 22.05 11.29 8.34
N ALA A 29 21.68 10.06 7.96
CA ALA A 29 20.33 9.55 8.01
C ALA A 29 20.16 8.48 9.09
N LEU A 30 19.18 8.67 9.99
CA LEU A 30 18.84 7.73 11.05
C LEU A 30 17.40 7.25 10.93
N VAL A 31 17.21 5.94 10.81
CA VAL A 31 15.91 5.28 10.89
C VAL A 31 15.64 4.81 12.32
N LEU A 32 14.46 5.18 12.84
CA LEU A 32 13.95 4.79 14.15
C LEU A 32 12.77 3.83 13.95
N GLU A 33 13.04 2.52 14.12
CA GLU A 33 12.07 1.45 13.87
C GLU A 33 11.68 0.75 15.19
N LYS A 34 10.36 0.67 15.46
CA LYS A 34 9.84 0.02 16.66
C LYS A 34 9.93 -1.51 16.63
N GLY A 35 9.92 -2.09 15.43
CA GLY A 35 10.06 -3.53 15.22
C GLY A 35 11.47 -4.02 15.56
N VAL A 36 11.59 -5.32 15.76
CA VAL A 36 12.89 -5.98 15.88
C VAL A 36 13.35 -6.47 14.50
N PRO A 37 14.64 -6.64 14.26
CA PRO A 37 15.16 -7.21 13.01
C PRO A 37 14.47 -8.53 12.66
N ARG A 38 14.20 -8.76 11.39
CA ARG A 38 13.50 -9.98 10.94
C ARG A 38 14.32 -11.23 11.21
N ALA A 39 15.65 -11.14 11.14
CA ALA A 39 16.56 -12.22 11.52
C ALA A 39 16.41 -12.66 12.99
N ASP A 40 15.94 -11.78 13.87
CA ASP A 40 15.74 -12.05 15.30
C ASP A 40 14.34 -12.57 15.63
N ARG A 41 13.50 -12.81 14.59
CA ARG A 41 12.14 -13.35 14.75
C ARG A 41 12.14 -14.86 14.58
N ASP A 42 11.32 -15.55 15.35
CA ASP A 42 11.12 -16.99 15.22
C ASP A 42 10.60 -17.39 13.82
N ARG A 43 9.94 -16.45 13.12
CA ARG A 43 9.36 -16.63 11.79
C ARG A 43 9.63 -15.42 10.90
N LEU A 44 9.88 -15.68 9.63
CA LEU A 44 10.11 -14.66 8.61
C LEU A 44 8.77 -14.11 8.10
N GLY A 45 8.07 -13.34 8.94
CA GLY A 45 6.83 -12.65 8.57
C GLY A 45 7.05 -11.15 8.37
N PRO A 46 6.34 -10.52 7.44
CA PRO A 46 6.39 -9.07 7.25
C PRO A 46 5.69 -8.33 8.40
N ASP A 47 5.88 -7.02 8.47
CA ASP A 47 5.12 -6.15 9.37
C ASP A 47 3.71 -5.84 8.84
N SER A 48 3.50 -6.01 7.52
CA SER A 48 2.20 -5.97 6.83
C SER A 48 1.86 -7.34 6.24
N THR A 49 0.66 -7.48 5.68
CA THR A 49 0.30 -8.68 4.91
C THR A 49 1.22 -8.81 3.70
N ASP A 50 1.57 -10.04 3.39
CA ASP A 50 2.47 -10.39 2.29
C ASP A 50 1.70 -10.63 0.97
N ALA A 51 0.56 -9.96 0.78
CA ALA A 51 -0.16 -9.93 -0.49
C ALA A 51 0.61 -9.07 -1.49
N ALA A 52 1.81 -9.52 -1.82
CA ALA A 52 2.77 -8.73 -2.54
C ALA A 52 2.85 -9.16 -4.00
N GLY A 53 2.32 -8.31 -4.87
CA GLY A 53 2.45 -8.40 -6.32
C GLY A 53 2.82 -7.04 -6.89
N ILE A 54 3.74 -7.01 -7.84
CA ILE A 54 4.14 -5.83 -8.60
C ILE A 54 3.77 -6.04 -10.06
N LEU A 55 3.12 -5.06 -10.66
CA LEU A 55 2.84 -5.03 -12.10
C LEU A 55 4.01 -4.38 -12.85
N ASP A 56 4.06 -4.59 -14.15
CA ASP A 56 5.09 -4.11 -15.06
C ASP A 56 5.47 -2.63 -14.82
N TYR A 57 4.57 -1.69 -15.06
CA TYR A 57 4.82 -0.25 -14.93
C TYR A 57 5.05 0.23 -13.48
N TRP A 58 4.70 -0.58 -12.47
CA TRP A 58 5.03 -0.25 -11.08
C TRP A 58 6.52 -0.34 -10.79
N VAL A 59 7.24 -1.18 -11.56
CA VAL A 59 8.72 -1.24 -11.54
C VAL A 59 9.30 0.15 -11.84
N ASP A 60 8.78 0.82 -12.88
CA ASP A 60 9.23 2.17 -13.24
C ASP A 60 8.85 3.23 -12.21
N ILE A 61 7.63 3.13 -11.63
CA ILE A 61 7.23 4.02 -10.54
C ILE A 61 8.16 3.85 -9.34
N MET A 62 8.45 2.62 -8.94
CA MET A 62 9.34 2.30 -7.83
C MET A 62 10.77 2.75 -8.11
N GLY A 63 11.21 2.67 -9.37
CA GLY A 63 12.57 2.99 -9.79
C GLY A 63 13.60 1.95 -9.33
N ILE A 64 13.16 0.71 -9.10
CA ILE A 64 13.98 -0.45 -8.73
C ILE A 64 13.55 -1.63 -9.58
N HIS A 65 14.51 -2.19 -10.34
CA HIS A 65 14.25 -3.35 -11.19
C HIS A 65 14.41 -4.65 -10.40
N PRO A 66 13.57 -5.69 -10.63
CA PRO A 66 13.68 -6.96 -9.91
C PRO A 66 15.02 -7.68 -10.10
N ASP A 67 15.76 -7.40 -11.15
CA ASP A 67 17.12 -7.92 -11.36
C ASP A 67 18.14 -7.43 -10.29
N GLU A 68 17.78 -6.38 -9.54
CA GLU A 68 18.61 -5.87 -8.44
C GLU A 68 18.40 -6.66 -7.13
N PHE A 69 17.34 -7.47 -7.05
CA PHE A 69 16.98 -8.16 -5.82
C PHE A 69 17.84 -9.39 -5.56
N ASP A 70 18.03 -9.70 -4.29
CA ASP A 70 18.63 -10.95 -3.85
C ASP A 70 17.73 -12.16 -4.16
N ASP A 71 18.36 -13.34 -4.20
CA ASP A 71 17.67 -14.60 -4.42
C ASP A 71 16.51 -14.81 -3.41
N GLY A 72 15.36 -15.18 -3.94
CA GLY A 72 14.17 -15.49 -3.16
C GLY A 72 13.33 -14.28 -2.73
N VAL A 73 13.65 -13.06 -3.18
CA VAL A 73 12.72 -11.93 -3.11
C VAL A 73 11.57 -12.14 -4.07
N VAL A 74 11.84 -12.31 -5.38
CA VAL A 74 10.82 -12.70 -6.35
C VAL A 74 10.42 -14.15 -6.12
N GLN A 75 9.13 -14.42 -6.11
CA GLN A 75 8.55 -15.75 -5.91
C GLN A 75 8.04 -16.35 -7.23
N ARG A 76 7.22 -15.62 -7.96
CA ARG A 76 6.63 -16.06 -9.23
C ARG A 76 6.60 -14.92 -10.24
N GLU A 77 6.99 -15.22 -11.48
CA GLU A 77 6.68 -14.38 -12.62
C GLU A 77 5.21 -14.55 -13.00
N LEU A 78 4.57 -13.45 -13.38
CA LEU A 78 3.16 -13.41 -13.73
C LEU A 78 2.99 -13.14 -15.22
N ASN A 79 1.97 -13.77 -15.81
CA ASN A 79 1.58 -13.56 -17.19
C ASN A 79 0.23 -12.84 -17.32
N ARG A 80 -0.55 -12.77 -16.23
CA ARG A 80 -1.88 -12.20 -16.25
C ARG A 80 -2.41 -11.81 -14.88
N ALA A 81 -3.50 -11.04 -14.89
CA ALA A 81 -4.42 -10.89 -13.77
C ALA A 81 -5.83 -11.32 -14.19
N GLU A 82 -6.53 -12.00 -13.31
CA GLU A 82 -7.93 -12.40 -13.49
C GLU A 82 -8.84 -11.62 -12.55
N PHE A 83 -9.85 -10.97 -13.12
CA PHE A 83 -10.87 -10.24 -12.40
C PHE A 83 -12.17 -11.01 -12.50
N ARG A 84 -12.68 -11.49 -11.39
CA ARG A 84 -13.88 -12.33 -11.31
C ARG A 84 -14.99 -11.60 -10.55
N GLY A 85 -16.19 -11.61 -11.11
CA GLY A 85 -17.44 -11.25 -10.45
C GLY A 85 -18.14 -12.49 -9.92
N PRO A 86 -19.38 -12.36 -9.42
CA PRO A 86 -20.20 -13.52 -9.06
C PRO A 86 -20.38 -14.54 -10.19
N ASP A 87 -20.55 -14.10 -11.44
CA ASP A 87 -20.84 -14.96 -12.60
C ASP A 87 -19.95 -14.66 -13.83
N GLU A 88 -19.25 -13.52 -13.87
CA GLU A 88 -18.46 -13.06 -15.00
C GLU A 88 -16.96 -13.02 -14.65
N ALA A 89 -16.09 -13.18 -15.65
CA ALA A 89 -14.66 -13.08 -15.48
C ALA A 89 -14.01 -12.36 -16.66
N ALA A 90 -12.92 -11.63 -16.39
CA ALA A 90 -12.09 -10.98 -17.40
C ALA A 90 -10.61 -11.25 -17.11
N THR A 91 -9.82 -11.51 -18.14
CA THR A 91 -8.38 -11.78 -18.02
C THR A 91 -7.59 -10.67 -18.70
N LEU A 92 -6.71 -10.03 -17.93
CA LEU A 92 -5.79 -8.99 -18.38
C LEU A 92 -4.40 -9.60 -18.56
N THR A 93 -3.87 -9.59 -19.77
CA THR A 93 -2.51 -10.09 -20.10
C THR A 93 -1.50 -8.97 -20.39
N SER A 94 -1.94 -7.72 -20.37
CA SER A 94 -1.12 -6.53 -20.51
C SER A 94 -1.80 -5.37 -19.79
N THR A 95 -1.03 -4.57 -19.07
CA THR A 95 -1.56 -3.34 -18.44
C THR A 95 -1.86 -2.25 -19.47
N GLY A 96 -1.29 -2.37 -20.67
CA GLY A 96 -1.39 -1.35 -21.74
C GLY A 96 -0.61 -0.07 -21.40
N ILE A 97 0.23 -0.10 -20.37
CA ILE A 97 1.10 1.02 -19.96
C ILE A 97 2.53 0.65 -20.36
N GLU A 98 3.25 1.59 -20.95
CA GLU A 98 4.66 1.39 -21.30
C GLU A 98 5.49 1.16 -20.04
N SER A 99 6.34 0.14 -20.06
CA SER A 99 7.18 -0.28 -18.94
C SER A 99 8.56 -0.73 -19.40
N SER A 100 9.55 -0.56 -18.54
CA SER A 100 10.90 -1.13 -18.69
C SER A 100 10.97 -2.63 -18.37
N TYR A 101 9.96 -3.17 -17.67
CA TYR A 101 9.88 -4.59 -17.33
C TYR A 101 9.16 -5.37 -18.42
N ASP A 102 9.83 -6.41 -18.97
CA ASP A 102 9.33 -7.17 -20.11
C ASP A 102 8.17 -8.14 -19.76
N GLY A 103 7.98 -8.50 -18.46
CA GLY A 103 6.90 -9.36 -17.99
C GLY A 103 5.62 -8.60 -17.68
N PHE A 104 4.55 -9.33 -17.34
CA PHE A 104 3.30 -8.73 -16.84
C PHE A 104 3.45 -8.20 -15.39
N GLY A 105 4.28 -8.88 -14.59
CA GLY A 105 4.53 -8.57 -13.21
C GLY A 105 5.15 -9.76 -12.47
N TYR A 106 5.25 -9.64 -11.17
CA TYR A 106 5.76 -10.72 -10.31
C TYR A 106 5.14 -10.69 -8.91
N THR A 107 5.08 -11.84 -8.25
CA THR A 107 4.85 -11.92 -6.81
C THR A 107 6.19 -11.95 -6.09
N PHE A 108 6.23 -11.41 -4.88
CA PHE A 108 7.45 -11.36 -4.10
C PHE A 108 7.20 -11.62 -2.61
N GLN A 109 8.24 -11.98 -1.88
CA GLN A 109 8.19 -12.14 -0.45
C GLN A 109 8.50 -10.82 0.24
N ARG A 110 7.49 -10.24 0.86
CA ARG A 110 7.55 -8.94 1.48
C ARG A 110 8.64 -8.81 2.54
N ALA A 111 8.80 -9.80 3.40
CA ALA A 111 9.82 -9.76 4.44
C ALA A 111 11.24 -9.70 3.86
N ARG A 112 11.51 -10.46 2.78
CA ARG A 112 12.82 -10.40 2.10
C ARG A 112 13.02 -9.10 1.33
N PHE A 113 11.98 -8.58 0.72
CA PHE A 113 12.02 -7.28 0.07
C PHE A 113 12.31 -6.14 1.06
N ASP A 114 11.66 -6.15 2.21
CA ASP A 114 11.90 -5.15 3.25
C ASP A 114 13.33 -5.25 3.82
N ASP A 115 13.87 -6.47 4.02
CA ASP A 115 15.25 -6.66 4.45
C ASP A 115 16.24 -6.16 3.39
N TRP A 116 16.00 -6.48 2.11
CA TRP A 116 16.81 -5.99 1.00
C TRP A 116 16.82 -4.46 0.92
N LEU A 117 15.66 -3.80 1.07
CA LEU A 117 15.60 -2.33 1.10
C LEU A 117 16.37 -1.74 2.27
N ARG A 118 16.32 -2.36 3.44
CA ARG A 118 17.08 -1.97 4.61
C ARG A 118 18.57 -2.11 4.36
N ASP A 119 19.02 -3.29 3.92
CA ASP A 119 20.44 -3.57 3.68
C ASP A 119 21.01 -2.60 2.64
N ARG A 120 20.24 -2.30 1.59
CA ARG A 120 20.58 -1.28 0.60
C ARG A 120 20.77 0.12 1.22
N ALA A 121 19.96 0.47 2.21
CA ALA A 121 20.08 1.76 2.91
C ALA A 121 21.30 1.79 3.85
N GLU A 122 21.55 0.70 4.60
CA GLU A 122 22.73 0.55 5.46
C GLU A 122 24.01 0.55 4.64
N ASP A 123 24.04 -0.11 3.49
CA ASP A 123 25.19 -0.09 2.55
C ASP A 123 25.47 1.31 2.00
N ALA A 124 24.44 2.15 1.84
CA ALA A 124 24.60 3.55 1.47
C ALA A 124 25.09 4.44 2.63
N GLY A 125 25.12 3.92 3.86
CA GLY A 125 25.61 4.63 5.05
C GLY A 125 24.51 5.12 6.01
N ALA A 126 23.24 4.76 5.82
CA ALA A 126 22.18 5.08 6.78
C ALA A 126 22.33 4.25 8.07
N GLU A 127 22.00 4.83 9.21
CA GLU A 127 21.92 4.11 10.49
C GLU A 127 20.49 3.63 10.74
N TYR A 128 20.35 2.35 11.16
CA TYR A 128 19.09 1.78 11.60
C TYR A 128 19.11 1.47 13.10
N ARG A 129 18.11 2.00 13.84
CA ARG A 129 17.83 1.63 15.24
C ARG A 129 16.51 0.91 15.33
N THR A 130 16.59 -0.38 15.54
CA THR A 130 15.42 -1.25 15.74
C THR A 130 15.07 -1.38 17.22
N GLY A 131 13.81 -1.73 17.52
CA GLY A 131 13.31 -1.80 18.89
C GLY A 131 13.09 -0.43 19.56
N VAL A 132 13.10 0.67 18.76
CA VAL A 132 12.99 2.04 19.25
C VAL A 132 11.67 2.65 18.84
N SER A 133 10.85 3.01 19.82
CA SER A 133 9.55 3.66 19.57
C SER A 133 9.67 5.18 19.70
N VAL A 134 9.20 5.91 18.70
CA VAL A 134 9.05 7.37 18.73
C VAL A 134 7.73 7.74 19.36
N ARG A 135 7.73 8.74 20.24
CA ARG A 135 6.54 9.30 20.90
C ARG A 135 5.98 10.50 20.19
N GLY A 136 6.83 11.37 19.69
CA GLY A 136 6.48 12.63 19.06
C GLY A 136 7.69 13.33 18.49
N VAL A 137 7.45 14.47 17.89
CA VAL A 137 8.49 15.35 17.32
C VAL A 137 8.12 16.79 17.72
N ASP A 138 8.99 17.43 18.45
CA ASP A 138 8.87 18.87 18.74
C ASP A 138 9.61 19.67 17.68
N THR A 139 9.01 20.71 17.12
CA THR A 139 9.59 21.50 16.03
C THR A 139 9.75 22.96 16.45
N ASP A 140 10.95 23.49 16.28
CA ASP A 140 11.21 24.93 16.42
C ASP A 140 11.33 25.56 15.02
N LEU A 141 10.26 26.20 14.59
CA LEU A 141 10.18 26.88 13.29
C LEU A 141 11.09 28.11 13.18
N SER A 142 11.65 28.61 14.29
CA SER A 142 12.62 29.72 14.26
C SER A 142 14.02 29.30 13.81
N VAL A 143 14.31 28.00 13.79
CA VAL A 143 15.58 27.41 13.32
C VAL A 143 15.48 27.16 11.83
N ASP A 144 16.38 27.78 11.05
CA ASP A 144 16.56 27.49 9.64
C ASP A 144 17.77 26.54 9.48
N PRO A 145 17.57 25.31 8.97
CA PRO A 145 18.67 24.37 8.77
C PRO A 145 19.77 24.88 7.81
N SER A 146 19.43 25.84 6.93
CA SER A 146 20.39 26.44 6.00
C SER A 146 21.27 27.54 6.64
N ASP A 147 20.86 28.07 7.77
CA ASP A 147 21.66 29.00 8.55
C ASP A 147 22.75 28.20 9.27
N GLY A 148 24.00 28.35 8.85
CA GLY A 148 25.13 27.75 9.56
C GLY A 148 25.11 28.10 11.05
N PRO A 149 26.00 27.56 11.90
CA PRO A 149 25.92 27.65 13.35
C PRO A 149 25.86 29.11 13.83
N ASN A 150 24.66 29.62 14.01
CA ASN A 150 24.37 30.90 14.62
C ASN A 150 24.31 30.69 16.13
N GLY A 151 25.45 30.67 16.82
CA GLY A 151 25.50 30.53 18.26
C GLY A 151 26.60 29.57 18.75
N ASP A 152 26.53 29.18 20.02
CA ASP A 152 27.43 28.18 20.59
C ASP A 152 27.17 26.83 19.89
N ALA A 153 27.97 26.52 18.87
CA ALA A 153 27.94 25.22 18.22
C ALA A 153 28.12 24.13 19.27
N GLY A 154 27.26 23.11 19.22
CA GLY A 154 27.40 21.92 20.05
C GLY A 154 28.74 21.22 19.86
N PRO A 155 29.03 20.13 20.60
CA PRO A 155 30.30 19.41 20.51
C PRO A 155 30.64 18.92 19.12
N ASP A 156 29.65 18.76 18.25
CA ASP A 156 29.73 18.32 16.87
C ASP A 156 29.88 19.46 15.84
N GLY A 157 29.87 20.71 16.33
CA GLY A 157 29.99 21.90 15.46
C GLY A 157 28.70 22.30 14.74
N ARG A 158 27.57 21.63 15.01
CA ARG A 158 26.24 21.94 14.45
C ARG A 158 25.48 22.93 15.34
N GLY A 159 24.59 23.72 14.78
CA GLY A 159 23.69 24.62 15.50
C GLY A 159 22.56 23.86 16.23
N ASP A 160 21.56 24.54 16.78
CA ASP A 160 20.39 23.88 17.37
C ASP A 160 19.59 23.12 16.29
N PRO A 161 19.03 21.94 16.61
CA PRO A 161 18.21 21.19 15.67
C PRO A 161 16.86 21.88 15.48
N ARG A 162 16.34 21.79 14.26
CA ARG A 162 14.96 22.22 13.98
C ARG A 162 13.93 21.31 14.62
N HIS A 163 14.23 20.00 14.67
CA HIS A 163 13.35 18.99 15.24
C HIS A 163 14.02 18.25 16.39
N VAL A 164 13.25 17.94 17.42
CA VAL A 164 13.62 17.04 18.51
C VAL A 164 12.68 15.85 18.48
N VAL A 165 13.19 14.69 18.06
CA VAL A 165 12.45 13.43 18.02
C VAL A 165 12.53 12.77 19.40
N GLU A 166 11.39 12.62 20.07
CA GLU A 166 11.27 12.03 21.40
C GLU A 166 11.09 10.52 21.33
N LEU A 167 11.93 9.77 22.05
CA LEU A 167 11.88 8.32 22.12
C LEU A 167 11.11 7.83 23.36
N ALA A 168 10.56 6.64 23.28
CA ALA A 168 9.87 6.01 24.41
C ALA A 168 10.80 5.71 25.59
N SER A 169 12.12 5.58 25.36
CA SER A 169 13.15 5.44 26.39
C SER A 169 13.35 6.70 27.24
N GLY A 170 12.89 7.86 26.78
CA GLY A 170 13.16 9.17 27.37
C GLY A 170 14.39 9.86 26.77
N GLU A 171 15.09 9.22 25.84
CA GLU A 171 16.13 9.83 25.03
C GLU A 171 15.52 10.66 23.90
N SER A 172 16.33 11.52 23.26
CA SER A 172 15.91 12.31 22.11
C SER A 172 17.01 12.45 21.09
N VAL A 173 16.60 12.60 19.82
CA VAL A 173 17.47 12.83 18.67
C VAL A 173 17.09 14.17 18.03
N GLY A 174 18.11 15.01 17.78
CA GLY A 174 17.92 16.25 17.02
C GLY A 174 18.06 15.99 15.52
N ALA A 175 17.23 16.64 14.71
CA ALA A 175 17.29 16.53 13.25
C ALA A 175 16.98 17.86 12.57
N ASP A 176 17.49 18.04 11.35
CA ASP A 176 17.13 19.18 10.50
C ASP A 176 15.85 18.92 9.70
N PHE A 177 15.64 17.67 9.32
CA PHE A 177 14.44 17.20 8.62
C PHE A 177 13.87 15.95 9.28
N VAL A 178 12.54 15.77 9.17
CA VAL A 178 11.85 14.56 9.65
C VAL A 178 11.05 13.93 8.52
N VAL A 179 11.20 12.60 8.35
CA VAL A 179 10.39 11.79 7.45
C VAL A 179 9.50 10.86 8.28
N LEU A 180 8.18 11.04 8.16
CA LEU A 180 7.17 10.25 8.85
C LEU A 180 6.75 9.07 7.97
N ALA A 181 7.23 7.88 8.30
CA ALA A 181 7.03 6.62 7.58
C ALA A 181 6.41 5.54 8.48
N ASP A 182 5.63 5.93 9.50
CA ASP A 182 5.07 5.05 10.53
C ASP A 182 3.85 4.22 10.07
N GLY A 183 3.57 4.22 8.78
CA GLY A 183 2.60 3.37 8.12
C GLY A 183 1.13 3.78 8.37
N PRO A 184 0.15 2.92 8.00
CA PRO A 184 -1.27 3.31 7.98
C PRO A 184 -1.87 3.57 9.36
N GLN A 185 -1.22 3.14 10.42
CA GLN A 185 -1.67 3.44 11.79
C GLN A 185 -1.42 4.89 12.20
N ARG A 186 -0.48 5.57 11.58
CA ARG A 186 -0.20 7.01 11.73
C ARG A 186 -0.07 7.45 13.19
N THR A 187 0.54 6.61 14.05
CA THR A 187 0.61 6.88 15.50
C THR A 187 1.44 8.12 15.81
N VAL A 188 2.54 8.32 15.12
CA VAL A 188 3.39 9.52 15.23
C VAL A 188 2.90 10.60 14.26
N THR A 189 2.61 10.21 13.01
CA THR A 189 2.15 11.13 11.96
C THR A 189 0.96 11.97 12.41
N ASN A 190 -0.10 11.38 12.96
CA ASN A 190 -1.28 12.14 13.39
C ASN A 190 -0.94 13.18 14.47
N ARG A 191 -0.06 12.86 15.42
CA ARG A 191 0.34 13.80 16.48
C ARG A 191 1.11 14.99 15.91
N VAL A 192 2.05 14.70 15.01
CA VAL A 192 2.86 15.76 14.38
C VAL A 192 1.99 16.65 13.49
N LEU A 193 1.08 16.07 12.71
CA LEU A 193 0.20 16.87 11.85
C LEU A 193 -0.81 17.70 12.64
N ASP A 194 -1.30 17.21 13.79
CA ASP A 194 -2.21 17.96 14.65
C ASP A 194 -1.59 19.26 15.20
N GLU A 195 -0.25 19.37 15.26
CA GLU A 195 0.45 20.60 15.66
C GLU A 195 0.36 21.69 14.59
N TYR A 196 0.20 21.31 13.33
CA TYR A 196 0.11 22.23 12.18
C TYR A 196 -1.30 22.41 11.66
N LEU A 197 -2.30 21.71 12.17
CA LEU A 197 -3.68 21.82 11.71
C LEU A 197 -4.56 22.54 12.73
N PRO A 198 -5.58 23.28 12.28
CA PRO A 198 -6.59 23.82 13.17
C PRO A 198 -7.27 22.72 14.00
N ALA A 199 -7.60 22.99 15.26
CA ALA A 199 -8.15 21.99 16.19
C ALA A 199 -9.47 21.33 15.71
N ASP A 200 -10.23 21.98 14.85
CA ASP A 200 -11.45 21.47 14.23
C ASP A 200 -11.20 20.69 12.91
N ALA A 201 -9.94 20.58 12.49
CA ALA A 201 -9.49 19.85 11.30
C ALA A 201 -8.37 18.86 11.61
N ALA A 202 -8.29 18.35 12.84
CA ALA A 202 -7.22 17.48 13.33
C ALA A 202 -7.05 16.23 12.47
N ALA A 203 -5.79 15.91 12.13
CA ALA A 203 -5.43 14.69 11.39
C ALA A 203 -5.84 13.43 12.17
N SER A 204 -5.70 13.43 13.49
CA SER A 204 -6.09 12.34 14.38
C SER A 204 -7.57 11.97 14.30
N GLU A 205 -8.45 12.90 13.92
CA GLU A 205 -9.87 12.62 13.68
C GLU A 205 -10.13 12.22 12.21
N ARG A 206 -9.52 12.92 11.26
CA ARG A 206 -9.72 12.70 9.81
C ARG A 206 -9.08 11.39 9.33
N LEU A 207 -7.96 10.99 9.92
CA LEU A 207 -7.17 9.81 9.56
C LEU A 207 -7.26 8.70 10.60
N ALA A 208 -8.31 8.69 11.41
CA ALA A 208 -8.57 7.60 12.34
C ALA A 208 -8.75 6.27 11.59
N SER A 209 -8.24 5.17 12.16
CA SER A 209 -8.23 3.86 11.48
C SER A 209 -9.62 3.38 11.04
N ARG A 210 -10.70 3.79 11.74
CA ARG A 210 -12.08 3.45 11.38
C ARG A 210 -12.61 4.17 10.14
N THR A 211 -11.99 5.28 9.76
CA THR A 211 -12.44 6.11 8.63
C THR A 211 -11.44 6.13 7.48
N ALA A 212 -10.23 5.63 7.72
CA ALA A 212 -9.09 5.79 6.83
C ALA A 212 -8.40 4.48 6.45
N ASN A 213 -8.85 3.34 7.00
CA ASN A 213 -8.19 2.06 6.73
C ASN A 213 -9.20 0.95 6.41
N HIS A 214 -8.73 0.01 5.59
CA HIS A 214 -9.30 -1.33 5.47
C HIS A 214 -8.55 -2.31 6.38
N ILE A 215 -9.17 -3.46 6.62
CA ILE A 215 -8.51 -4.61 7.21
C ILE A 215 -8.15 -5.58 6.11
N ALA A 216 -6.88 -5.96 6.01
CA ALA A 216 -6.45 -7.07 5.21
C ALA A 216 -6.25 -8.30 6.08
N TYR A 217 -6.69 -9.44 5.59
CA TYR A 217 -6.46 -10.75 6.19
C TYR A 217 -6.06 -11.73 5.11
N GLN A 218 -5.05 -12.57 5.35
CA GLN A 218 -4.67 -13.63 4.43
C GLN A 218 -4.16 -14.87 5.13
N GLU A 219 -4.20 -15.97 4.40
CA GLU A 219 -3.72 -17.28 4.78
C GLU A 219 -2.75 -17.82 3.74
N TYR A 220 -1.73 -18.51 4.20
CA TYR A 220 -0.86 -19.32 3.36
C TYR A 220 -1.43 -20.72 3.33
N ARG A 221 -1.90 -21.14 2.17
CA ARG A 221 -2.49 -22.48 1.99
C ARG A 221 -1.76 -23.25 0.89
N ARG A 222 -1.52 -24.51 1.14
CA ARG A 222 -1.08 -25.44 0.11
C ARG A 222 -2.31 -25.87 -0.67
N VAL A 223 -2.28 -25.72 -1.98
CA VAL A 223 -3.44 -26.02 -2.83
C VAL A 223 -3.20 -27.29 -3.66
N PRO A 224 -4.27 -27.97 -4.14
CA PRO A 224 -4.17 -29.08 -5.10
C PRO A 224 -3.37 -28.68 -6.34
N GLU A 225 -2.76 -29.67 -7.01
CA GLU A 225 -1.83 -29.43 -8.12
C GLU A 225 -2.51 -28.75 -9.30
N ASP A 226 -3.67 -29.21 -9.70
CA ASP A 226 -4.46 -28.64 -10.81
C ASP A 226 -4.99 -27.23 -10.49
N VAL A 227 -5.40 -26.97 -9.24
CA VAL A 227 -5.73 -25.62 -8.77
C VAL A 227 -4.51 -24.71 -8.86
N TYR A 228 -3.34 -25.22 -8.44
CA TYR A 228 -2.10 -24.44 -8.55
C TYR A 228 -1.72 -24.16 -10.00
N GLU A 229 -1.79 -25.19 -10.87
CA GLU A 229 -1.51 -25.01 -12.30
C GLU A 229 -2.40 -23.96 -12.97
N ALA A 230 -3.63 -23.84 -12.50
CA ALA A 230 -4.57 -22.83 -13.02
C ALA A 230 -4.22 -21.39 -12.60
N VAL A 231 -3.52 -21.19 -11.47
CA VAL A 231 -3.27 -19.86 -10.90
C VAL A 231 -1.79 -19.48 -10.75
N ASN A 232 -0.84 -20.37 -11.04
CA ASN A 232 0.58 -20.23 -10.71
C ASN A 232 1.31 -19.05 -11.41
N ASP A 233 0.68 -18.45 -12.40
CA ASP A 233 1.18 -17.30 -13.17
C ASP A 233 0.17 -16.13 -13.22
N ALA A 234 -0.81 -16.13 -12.30
CA ALA A 234 -1.88 -15.14 -12.26
C ALA A 234 -2.06 -14.49 -10.88
N LEU A 235 -2.43 -13.23 -10.86
CA LEU A 235 -3.12 -12.62 -9.73
C LEU A 235 -4.62 -12.80 -9.94
N VAL A 236 -5.32 -13.42 -8.99
CA VAL A 236 -6.77 -13.66 -9.12
C VAL A 236 -7.50 -12.84 -8.06
N PHE A 237 -8.52 -12.10 -8.48
CA PHE A 237 -9.32 -11.22 -7.64
C PHE A 237 -10.81 -11.45 -7.86
N TRP A 238 -11.62 -11.30 -6.80
CA TRP A 238 -13.08 -11.37 -6.89
C TRP A 238 -13.70 -10.09 -6.35
N TRP A 239 -14.53 -9.41 -7.15
CA TRP A 239 -15.33 -8.28 -6.72
C TRP A 239 -16.82 -8.59 -6.73
N GLY A 240 -17.59 -7.99 -5.80
CA GLY A 240 -19.02 -8.19 -5.69
C GLY A 240 -19.43 -9.52 -5.07
N VAL A 241 -18.50 -10.26 -4.45
CA VAL A 241 -18.79 -11.53 -3.78
C VAL A 241 -18.94 -11.39 -2.26
N MET A 242 -18.46 -10.28 -1.72
CA MET A 242 -18.57 -9.90 -0.31
C MET A 242 -18.92 -8.41 -0.19
N PRO A 243 -19.55 -7.96 0.93
CA PRO A 243 -19.95 -6.58 1.10
C PRO A 243 -18.78 -5.66 1.41
N GLY A 244 -18.92 -4.39 1.07
CA GLY A 244 -18.02 -3.31 1.39
C GLY A 244 -17.46 -2.62 0.15
N GLU A 245 -17.26 -1.32 0.27
CA GLU A 245 -16.65 -0.49 -0.76
C GLU A 245 -15.24 -1.00 -1.06
N THR A 246 -14.97 -1.33 -2.30
CA THR A 246 -13.70 -1.92 -2.77
C THR A 246 -13.26 -3.21 -2.05
N ALA A 247 -14.16 -3.90 -1.34
CA ALA A 247 -13.86 -5.17 -0.69
C ALA A 247 -13.69 -6.29 -1.73
N TYR A 248 -12.63 -7.09 -1.58
CA TYR A 248 -12.37 -8.21 -2.49
C TYR A 248 -11.45 -9.27 -1.88
N PRO A 249 -11.70 -10.55 -2.14
CA PRO A 249 -10.73 -11.62 -1.94
C PRO A 249 -9.75 -11.76 -3.11
N TRP A 250 -8.61 -12.43 -2.83
CA TRP A 250 -7.57 -12.73 -3.83
C TRP A 250 -6.93 -14.09 -3.65
N ILE A 251 -6.28 -14.57 -4.73
CA ILE A 251 -5.28 -15.64 -4.70
C ILE A 251 -4.01 -15.13 -5.38
N PHE A 252 -2.88 -15.20 -4.67
CA PHE A 252 -1.55 -14.88 -5.19
C PHE A 252 -0.65 -16.11 -5.06
N PRO A 253 -0.04 -16.60 -6.14
CA PRO A 253 0.81 -17.77 -6.10
C PRO A 253 2.17 -17.48 -5.46
N ASN A 254 2.66 -18.48 -4.70
CA ASN A 254 4.05 -18.62 -4.28
C ASN A 254 4.63 -19.90 -4.89
N ASP A 255 5.88 -20.24 -4.57
CA ASP A 255 6.46 -21.51 -4.93
C ASP A 255 5.85 -22.69 -4.15
N ASP A 256 6.19 -23.91 -4.53
CA ASP A 256 5.83 -25.16 -3.83
C ASP A 256 4.32 -25.40 -3.66
N ARG A 257 3.51 -24.98 -4.60
CA ARG A 257 2.03 -25.07 -4.55
C ARG A 257 1.42 -24.36 -3.34
N VAL A 258 2.08 -23.35 -2.83
CA VAL A 258 1.54 -22.49 -1.80
C VAL A 258 0.91 -21.28 -2.47
N CYS A 259 -0.31 -20.92 -2.05
CA CYS A 259 -0.95 -19.68 -2.43
C CYS A 259 -1.21 -18.83 -1.18
N ARG A 260 -1.10 -17.51 -1.36
CA ARG A 260 -1.60 -16.53 -0.41
C ARG A 260 -3.03 -16.21 -0.79
N ILE A 261 -3.96 -16.67 0.04
CA ILE A 261 -5.40 -16.48 -0.15
C ILE A 261 -5.87 -15.49 0.89
N GLY A 262 -6.38 -14.37 0.47
CA GLY A 262 -6.69 -13.28 1.37
C GLY A 262 -7.87 -12.44 0.90
N LEU A 263 -8.13 -11.41 1.67
CA LEU A 263 -9.16 -10.42 1.38
C LEU A 263 -8.82 -9.08 2.02
N THR A 264 -9.48 -8.04 1.51
CA THR A 264 -9.55 -6.75 2.16
C THR A 264 -10.99 -6.26 2.22
N MET A 265 -11.31 -5.49 3.24
CA MET A 265 -12.62 -4.86 3.42
C MET A 265 -12.54 -3.63 4.33
N PRO A 266 -13.48 -2.69 4.23
CA PRO A 266 -13.58 -1.56 5.15
C PRO A 266 -13.72 -2.02 6.60
N ILE A 267 -13.16 -1.25 7.53
CA ILE A 267 -13.29 -1.50 8.97
C ILE A 267 -14.64 -0.96 9.47
N GLY A 268 -15.39 -1.81 10.20
CA GLY A 268 -16.60 -1.40 10.92
C GLY A 268 -17.87 -1.46 10.08
N LEU A 269 -17.91 -2.34 9.08
CA LEU A 269 -19.15 -2.65 8.34
C LEU A 269 -20.22 -3.19 9.28
N ASP A 270 -21.46 -2.78 9.04
CA ASP A 270 -22.65 -3.30 9.71
C ASP A 270 -23.38 -4.26 8.77
N ILE A 271 -23.57 -5.51 9.18
CA ILE A 271 -24.22 -6.55 8.36
C ILE A 271 -25.66 -6.20 8.00
N ASP A 272 -26.34 -5.41 8.82
CA ASP A 272 -27.74 -5.02 8.60
C ASP A 272 -27.92 -3.98 7.46
N GLU A 273 -26.82 -3.41 6.96
CA GLU A 273 -26.80 -2.52 5.80
C GLU A 273 -26.78 -3.28 4.47
N PHE A 274 -26.59 -4.62 4.49
CA PHE A 274 -26.41 -5.42 3.28
C PHE A 274 -27.50 -6.47 3.10
N ASP A 275 -27.90 -6.71 1.85
CA ASP A 275 -28.73 -7.85 1.45
C ASP A 275 -27.84 -9.10 1.40
N ARG A 276 -27.95 -9.98 2.40
CA ARG A 276 -27.11 -11.17 2.54
C ARG A 276 -27.24 -12.12 1.34
N ASP A 277 -28.45 -12.24 0.77
CA ASP A 277 -28.72 -13.13 -0.37
C ASP A 277 -28.03 -12.65 -1.66
N ALA A 278 -27.58 -11.39 -1.72
CA ALA A 278 -26.93 -10.84 -2.88
C ALA A 278 -25.43 -11.23 -2.98
N TYR A 279 -24.80 -11.63 -1.88
CA TYR A 279 -23.36 -11.87 -1.82
C TYR A 279 -23.04 -13.35 -1.66
N ALA A 280 -22.23 -13.90 -2.57
CA ALA A 280 -21.85 -15.32 -2.57
C ALA A 280 -21.14 -15.79 -1.29
N LEU A 281 -20.48 -14.89 -0.57
CA LEU A 281 -19.72 -15.20 0.65
C LEU A 281 -20.45 -14.82 1.94
N LEU A 282 -21.73 -14.44 1.88
CA LEU A 282 -22.60 -14.29 3.06
C LEU A 282 -23.58 -15.45 3.16
N ASP A 283 -23.94 -15.79 4.40
CA ASP A 283 -25.03 -16.70 4.70
C ASP A 283 -26.25 -15.88 5.14
N PRO A 284 -27.49 -16.25 4.72
CA PRO A 284 -28.70 -15.57 5.17
C PRO A 284 -28.85 -15.47 6.69
N ASP A 285 -28.26 -16.42 7.42
CA ASP A 285 -28.30 -16.50 8.89
C ASP A 285 -27.13 -15.75 9.57
N ASP A 286 -26.25 -15.06 8.83
CA ASP A 286 -25.16 -14.29 9.42
C ASP A 286 -25.70 -13.14 10.30
N GLU A 287 -25.32 -13.15 11.57
CA GLU A 287 -25.67 -12.10 12.55
C GLU A 287 -24.65 -10.92 12.58
N SER A 288 -23.49 -11.10 11.94
CA SER A 288 -22.42 -10.11 11.85
C SER A 288 -21.56 -10.36 10.62
N ILE A 289 -20.77 -9.37 10.22
CA ILE A 289 -19.77 -9.52 9.15
C ILE A 289 -18.83 -10.68 9.51
N PRO A 290 -18.66 -11.70 8.64
CA PRO A 290 -17.76 -12.82 8.88
C PRO A 290 -16.30 -12.38 9.10
N GLN A 291 -15.57 -13.13 9.91
CA GLN A 291 -14.12 -12.92 10.06
C GLN A 291 -13.35 -13.36 8.81
N GLY A 292 -12.14 -12.85 8.62
CA GLY A 292 -11.35 -13.11 7.43
C GLY A 292 -11.17 -14.60 7.11
N GLY A 293 -10.88 -15.44 8.13
CA GLY A 293 -10.73 -16.89 7.92
C GLY A 293 -12.03 -17.58 7.46
N GLU A 294 -13.17 -17.12 7.96
CA GLU A 294 -14.49 -17.62 7.53
C GLU A 294 -14.78 -17.21 6.08
N TYR A 295 -14.47 -15.98 5.69
CA TYR A 295 -14.60 -15.57 4.29
C TYR A 295 -13.72 -16.39 3.35
N ILE A 296 -12.46 -16.69 3.74
CA ILE A 296 -11.57 -17.53 2.92
C ILE A 296 -12.13 -18.96 2.82
N ARG A 297 -12.61 -19.55 3.91
CA ARG A 297 -13.24 -20.87 3.88
C ARG A 297 -14.40 -20.89 2.91
N ARG A 298 -15.32 -19.91 3.00
CA ARG A 298 -16.47 -19.80 2.10
C ARG A 298 -16.09 -19.56 0.65
N LEU A 299 -15.04 -18.75 0.39
CA LEU A 299 -14.50 -18.56 -0.95
C LEU A 299 -14.01 -19.87 -1.55
N LEU A 300 -13.24 -20.64 -0.80
CA LEU A 300 -12.72 -21.92 -1.26
C LEU A 300 -13.84 -22.96 -1.45
N GLU A 301 -14.81 -23.03 -0.55
CA GLU A 301 -16.01 -23.88 -0.70
C GLU A 301 -16.82 -23.48 -1.93
N TRP A 302 -17.05 -22.20 -2.15
CA TRP A 302 -17.79 -21.71 -3.31
C TRP A 302 -17.08 -22.02 -4.63
N GLN A 303 -15.73 -21.90 -4.67
CA GLN A 303 -14.96 -22.09 -5.89
C GLN A 303 -14.60 -23.56 -6.16
N TYR A 304 -14.35 -24.35 -5.12
CA TYR A 304 -13.71 -25.66 -5.24
C TYR A 304 -14.45 -26.77 -4.46
N GLY A 305 -15.47 -26.45 -3.66
CA GLY A 305 -16.15 -27.39 -2.77
C GLY A 305 -16.89 -28.55 -3.47
N ASP A 306 -17.18 -28.44 -4.78
CA ASP A 306 -17.75 -29.52 -5.57
C ASP A 306 -16.75 -30.67 -5.84
N GLU A 307 -15.43 -30.37 -5.83
CA GLU A 307 -14.35 -31.30 -6.19
C GLU A 307 -13.45 -31.64 -5.01
N TYR A 308 -13.36 -30.76 -4.01
CA TYR A 308 -12.38 -30.85 -2.91
C TYR A 308 -13.05 -30.66 -1.55
N ASP A 309 -12.46 -31.28 -0.51
CA ASP A 309 -12.69 -30.91 0.88
C ASP A 309 -11.75 -29.79 1.27
N VAL A 310 -12.32 -28.63 1.62
CA VAL A 310 -11.51 -27.42 1.86
C VAL A 310 -10.59 -27.56 3.09
N GLU A 311 -11.03 -28.29 4.13
CA GLU A 311 -10.21 -28.48 5.34
C GLU A 311 -9.03 -29.42 5.08
N ASP A 312 -9.26 -30.51 4.32
CA ASP A 312 -8.26 -31.54 4.08
C ASP A 312 -7.34 -31.19 2.89
N ASP A 313 -7.88 -30.62 1.79
CA ASP A 313 -7.17 -30.42 0.53
C ASP A 313 -6.49 -29.04 0.40
N PHE A 314 -6.89 -28.04 1.24
CA PHE A 314 -6.29 -26.71 1.31
C PHE A 314 -5.69 -26.42 2.69
N PRO A 315 -4.78 -27.25 3.24
CA PRO A 315 -4.26 -27.06 4.57
C PRO A 315 -3.45 -25.77 4.71
N LEU A 316 -3.51 -25.18 5.90
CA LEU A 316 -2.65 -24.05 6.26
C LEU A 316 -1.18 -24.47 6.30
N VAL A 317 -0.31 -23.58 5.81
CA VAL A 317 1.16 -23.70 5.95
C VAL A 317 1.55 -22.96 7.24
N GLU A 318 1.50 -23.67 8.36
CA GLU A 318 1.61 -23.09 9.71
C GLU A 318 2.95 -22.40 10.01
N ASP A 319 4.02 -22.79 9.30
CA ASP A 319 5.36 -22.20 9.40
C ASP A 319 5.54 -20.95 8.52
N ALA A 320 4.53 -20.61 7.69
CA ALA A 320 4.50 -19.38 6.92
C ALA A 320 3.74 -18.25 7.66
N GLY A 321 3.93 -17.03 7.16
CA GLY A 321 3.23 -15.86 7.65
C GLY A 321 3.59 -15.45 9.08
N LYS A 322 2.80 -14.54 9.61
CA LYS A 322 3.04 -13.89 10.91
C LYS A 322 2.57 -14.72 12.11
N ARG A 323 1.47 -15.46 11.93
CA ARG A 323 0.82 -16.24 12.99
C ARG A 323 0.28 -17.56 12.42
N ASN A 324 1.05 -18.64 12.47
CA ASN A 324 0.60 -19.99 12.10
C ASN A 324 -0.11 -20.01 10.71
N GLY A 325 0.54 -19.50 9.70
CA GLY A 325 -0.02 -19.45 8.35
C GLY A 325 -0.99 -18.31 8.08
N THR A 326 -1.19 -17.37 9.02
CA THR A 326 -2.13 -16.25 8.86
C THR A 326 -1.50 -14.90 9.11
N GLU A 327 -2.06 -13.86 8.50
CA GLU A 327 -1.67 -12.47 8.68
C GLU A 327 -2.88 -11.55 8.72
N THR A 328 -2.80 -10.49 9.53
CA THR A 328 -3.83 -9.45 9.61
C THR A 328 -3.14 -8.10 9.73
N TYR A 329 -3.56 -7.14 8.93
CA TYR A 329 -2.97 -5.82 8.90
C TYR A 329 -3.96 -4.74 8.43
N PRO A 330 -3.97 -3.54 9.04
CA PRO A 330 -4.69 -2.40 8.49
C PRO A 330 -3.97 -1.85 7.26
N ILE A 331 -4.72 -1.55 6.21
CA ILE A 331 -4.24 -0.93 4.98
C ILE A 331 -4.86 0.45 4.87
N SER A 332 -4.03 1.45 4.55
CA SER A 332 -4.55 2.79 4.28
C SER A 332 -5.30 2.82 2.95
N SER A 333 -6.56 3.19 2.99
CA SER A 333 -7.42 3.33 1.80
C SER A 333 -7.93 4.76 1.63
N THR A 334 -7.21 5.72 2.19
CA THR A 334 -7.57 7.13 2.08
C THR A 334 -7.00 7.79 0.84
N ARG A 335 -7.51 8.98 0.56
CA ARG A 335 -6.84 9.93 -0.33
C ARG A 335 -5.50 10.34 0.29
N PRO A 336 -4.46 10.57 -0.53
CA PRO A 336 -3.16 11.01 -0.03
C PRO A 336 -3.26 12.37 0.62
N ILE A 337 -2.32 12.66 1.51
CA ILE A 337 -2.19 13.96 2.17
C ILE A 337 -0.92 14.67 1.74
N ASP A 338 -0.97 15.98 1.63
CA ASP A 338 0.22 16.82 1.53
C ASP A 338 0.96 16.86 2.88
N SER A 339 2.23 17.12 2.83
CA SER A 339 3.10 17.25 4.01
C SER A 339 3.26 18.70 4.42
N PRO A 340 3.51 18.99 5.71
CA PRO A 340 3.87 20.33 6.17
C PRO A 340 5.34 20.65 5.83
N THR A 341 5.62 20.85 4.55
CA THR A 341 6.98 20.96 4.01
C THR A 341 7.73 22.18 4.49
N ASP A 342 7.04 23.30 4.76
CA ASP A 342 7.65 24.51 5.33
C ASP A 342 8.16 24.27 6.77
N ALA A 343 7.61 23.28 7.46
CA ALA A 343 8.16 22.81 8.73
C ALA A 343 9.38 21.90 8.58
N GLY A 344 9.76 21.46 7.37
CA GLY A 344 10.83 20.48 7.16
C GLY A 344 10.40 19.04 7.40
N VAL A 345 9.09 18.75 7.31
CA VAL A 345 8.50 17.43 7.55
C VAL A 345 7.94 16.87 6.25
N ALA A 346 8.26 15.60 5.96
CA ALA A 346 7.64 14.82 4.90
C ALA A 346 6.89 13.62 5.48
N VAL A 347 5.66 13.38 5.00
CA VAL A 347 4.88 12.17 5.28
C VAL A 347 4.94 11.28 4.05
N VAL A 348 5.27 9.99 4.22
CA VAL A 348 5.56 9.08 3.10
C VAL A 348 4.81 7.75 3.21
N GLY A 349 4.62 7.07 2.09
CA GLY A 349 4.08 5.73 2.02
C GLY A 349 2.67 5.58 2.63
N GLY A 350 2.44 4.52 3.38
CA GLY A 350 1.16 4.25 4.02
C GLY A 350 0.70 5.32 5.00
N ALA A 351 1.64 6.05 5.65
CA ALA A 351 1.32 7.18 6.52
C ALA A 351 0.72 8.34 5.71
N MET A 352 1.23 8.58 4.52
CA MET A 352 0.72 9.59 3.60
C MET A 352 -0.62 9.19 2.95
N GLY A 353 -0.96 7.88 2.90
CA GLY A 353 -2.15 7.40 2.20
C GLY A 353 -1.91 7.16 0.71
N THR A 354 -0.71 6.76 0.31
CA THR A 354 -0.40 6.45 -1.10
C THR A 354 -0.85 5.07 -1.54
N THR A 355 -1.21 4.19 -0.60
CA THR A 355 -1.83 2.91 -0.95
C THR A 355 -3.05 3.15 -1.83
N SER A 356 -3.19 2.37 -2.88
CA SER A 356 -4.28 2.55 -3.84
C SER A 356 -5.64 2.47 -3.14
N ALA A 357 -6.48 3.45 -3.35
CA ALA A 357 -7.87 3.45 -2.88
C ALA A 357 -8.74 2.38 -3.56
N PHE A 358 -8.26 1.76 -4.64
CA PHE A 358 -9.02 0.80 -5.43
C PHE A 358 -8.53 -0.64 -5.28
N HIS A 359 -7.23 -0.88 -5.47
CA HIS A 359 -6.65 -2.24 -5.44
C HIS A 359 -5.68 -2.48 -4.27
N GLU A 360 -5.55 -1.51 -3.38
CA GLU A 360 -4.81 -1.56 -2.12
C GLU A 360 -3.32 -1.95 -2.19
N GLY A 361 -2.73 -2.00 -3.37
CA GLY A 361 -1.28 -2.08 -3.57
C GLY A 361 -0.61 -0.77 -3.20
N GLY A 362 0.57 -0.82 -2.56
CA GLY A 362 1.19 0.39 -2.02
C GLY A 362 2.71 0.40 -1.98
N ASP A 363 3.38 -0.72 -2.27
CA ASP A 363 4.83 -0.81 -2.07
C ASP A 363 5.62 0.06 -3.05
N HIS A 364 5.26 0.06 -4.33
CA HIS A 364 5.90 0.87 -5.37
C HIS A 364 5.81 2.38 -5.09
N VAL A 365 4.64 2.84 -4.65
CA VAL A 365 4.43 4.26 -4.30
C VAL A 365 5.05 4.62 -2.95
N ALA A 366 5.12 3.68 -2.00
CA ALA A 366 5.82 3.88 -0.74
C ALA A 366 7.33 4.08 -0.97
N VAL A 367 7.95 3.20 -1.75
CA VAL A 367 9.36 3.33 -2.17
C VAL A 367 9.60 4.67 -2.85
N ARG A 368 8.74 5.04 -3.80
CA ARG A 368 8.91 6.28 -4.56
C ARG A 368 8.80 7.53 -3.71
N THR A 369 7.79 7.61 -2.84
CA THR A 369 7.61 8.78 -1.96
C THR A 369 8.73 8.90 -0.94
N GLY A 370 9.20 7.78 -0.39
CA GLY A 370 10.36 7.75 0.49
C GLY A 370 11.61 8.27 -0.20
N ALA A 371 11.93 7.76 -1.39
CA ALA A 371 13.10 8.19 -2.16
C ALA A 371 13.09 9.70 -2.43
N ILE A 372 11.94 10.27 -2.84
CA ILE A 372 11.79 11.72 -3.07
C ILE A 372 12.07 12.51 -1.78
N ALA A 373 11.54 12.06 -0.64
CA ALA A 373 11.76 12.73 0.64
C ALA A 373 13.24 12.69 1.06
N GLY A 374 13.90 11.53 0.92
CA GLY A 374 15.32 11.38 1.22
C GLY A 374 16.24 12.23 0.35
N GLU A 375 15.97 12.28 -0.97
CA GLU A 375 16.70 13.15 -1.90
C GLU A 375 16.61 14.63 -1.49
N LEU A 376 15.41 15.08 -1.10
CA LEU A 376 15.18 16.48 -0.72
C LEU A 376 15.81 16.81 0.63
N ALA A 377 15.74 15.89 1.61
CA ALA A 377 16.43 16.05 2.88
C ALA A 377 17.95 16.19 2.68
N ALA A 378 18.56 15.33 1.83
CA ALA A 378 19.98 15.43 1.50
C ALA A 378 20.33 16.73 0.76
N ALA A 379 19.40 17.27 -0.03
CA ALA A 379 19.59 18.56 -0.69
C ALA A 379 19.38 19.77 0.25
N GLY A 380 18.94 19.54 1.50
CA GLY A 380 18.67 20.59 2.48
C GLY A 380 17.40 21.40 2.21
N ASP A 381 16.47 20.91 1.39
CA ASP A 381 15.26 21.63 1.02
C ASP A 381 14.04 20.66 0.84
N MET A 382 13.14 20.67 1.81
CA MET A 382 11.92 19.86 1.80
C MET A 382 10.75 20.50 1.05
N ALA A 383 10.78 21.81 0.79
CA ALA A 383 9.67 22.57 0.21
C ALA A 383 9.14 22.00 -1.12
N PRO A 384 9.96 21.42 -2.03
CA PRO A 384 9.44 20.84 -3.27
C PRO A 384 8.70 19.51 -3.12
N TYR A 385 8.65 18.87 -1.94
CA TYR A 385 8.19 17.49 -1.77
C TYR A 385 6.77 17.26 -2.30
N ASN A 386 5.79 18.09 -1.88
CA ASN A 386 4.39 17.92 -2.31
C ASN A 386 4.22 18.03 -3.83
N ARG A 387 4.94 18.92 -4.47
CA ARG A 387 4.95 19.03 -5.93
C ARG A 387 5.61 17.80 -6.57
N ARG A 388 6.77 17.35 -6.06
CA ARG A 388 7.53 16.25 -6.66
C ARG A 388 6.79 14.91 -6.59
N TRP A 389 6.14 14.57 -5.48
CA TRP A 389 5.37 13.33 -5.44
C TRP A 389 4.15 13.39 -6.37
N LYS A 390 3.46 14.55 -6.47
CA LYS A 390 2.35 14.73 -7.42
C LYS A 390 2.80 14.57 -8.88
N GLU A 391 3.97 15.07 -9.23
CA GLU A 391 4.56 14.88 -10.55
C GLU A 391 4.94 13.41 -10.83
N ALA A 392 5.45 12.69 -9.84
CA ALA A 392 5.95 11.33 -10.01
C ALA A 392 4.84 10.27 -10.04
N ILE A 393 3.83 10.38 -9.18
CA ILE A 393 2.80 9.34 -8.94
C ILE A 393 1.37 9.87 -8.97
N GLY A 394 1.16 11.17 -9.19
CA GLY A 394 -0.16 11.78 -9.12
C GLY A 394 -1.17 11.19 -10.12
N ASP A 395 -0.74 10.85 -11.33
CA ASP A 395 -1.61 10.20 -12.33
C ASP A 395 -2.08 8.81 -11.89
N GLU A 396 -1.22 8.02 -11.21
CA GLU A 396 -1.56 6.74 -10.62
C GLU A 396 -2.62 6.92 -9.52
N ILE A 397 -2.37 7.84 -8.59
CA ILE A 397 -3.28 8.11 -7.47
C ILE A 397 -4.64 8.62 -7.98
N VAL A 398 -4.66 9.58 -8.91
CA VAL A 398 -5.90 10.09 -9.50
C VAL A 398 -6.69 8.99 -10.20
N ARG A 399 -6.01 8.06 -10.89
CA ARG A 399 -6.66 6.90 -11.51
C ARG A 399 -7.33 6.03 -10.46
N ASN A 400 -6.60 5.68 -9.40
CA ASN A 400 -7.09 4.79 -8.34
C ASN A 400 -8.24 5.41 -7.53
N VAL A 401 -8.14 6.69 -7.14
CA VAL A 401 -9.24 7.42 -6.48
C VAL A 401 -10.46 7.54 -7.41
N THR A 402 -10.24 7.78 -8.71
CA THR A 402 -11.35 7.83 -9.67
C THR A 402 -12.07 6.49 -9.77
N MET A 403 -11.32 5.40 -9.80
CA MET A 403 -11.91 4.04 -9.84
C MET A 403 -12.68 3.74 -8.56
N ALA A 404 -12.10 4.02 -7.39
CA ALA A 404 -12.77 3.83 -6.10
C ALA A 404 -14.08 4.64 -6.01
N ASP A 405 -14.05 5.95 -6.33
CA ASP A 405 -15.25 6.79 -6.36
C ASP A 405 -16.32 6.30 -7.34
N MET A 406 -15.92 5.62 -8.42
CA MET A 406 -16.87 5.07 -9.39
C MET A 406 -17.60 3.83 -8.90
N VAL A 407 -16.94 3.03 -8.09
CA VAL A 407 -17.45 1.72 -7.65
C VAL A 407 -17.99 1.74 -6.21
N ALA A 408 -17.94 2.88 -5.53
CA ALA A 408 -18.32 3.03 -4.13
C ALA A 408 -19.72 2.48 -3.81
N ASP A 409 -20.67 2.69 -4.73
CA ASP A 409 -22.06 2.26 -4.57
C ASP A 409 -22.38 0.98 -5.38
N TYR A 410 -21.34 0.21 -5.83
CA TYR A 410 -21.60 -0.97 -6.65
C TYR A 410 -22.10 -2.15 -5.83
N GLU A 411 -23.18 -2.75 -6.35
CA GLU A 411 -23.72 -4.03 -5.90
C GLU A 411 -23.16 -5.20 -6.75
N PRO A 412 -23.32 -6.47 -6.34
CA PRO A 412 -22.85 -7.64 -7.09
C PRO A 412 -23.21 -7.64 -8.58
N ALA A 413 -24.44 -7.22 -8.91
CA ALA A 413 -24.89 -7.13 -10.31
C ALA A 413 -24.15 -6.06 -11.14
N ASP A 414 -23.69 -4.99 -10.49
CA ASP A 414 -22.89 -3.95 -11.13
C ASP A 414 -21.48 -4.44 -11.43
N TRP A 415 -20.88 -5.17 -10.49
CA TRP A 415 -19.61 -5.82 -10.69
C TRP A 415 -19.64 -6.84 -11.83
N ASN A 416 -20.64 -7.71 -11.89
CA ASN A 416 -20.83 -8.61 -13.03
C ASN A 416 -20.91 -7.86 -14.36
N ARG A 417 -21.70 -6.78 -14.40
CA ARG A 417 -21.85 -5.99 -15.63
C ARG A 417 -20.53 -5.34 -16.08
N ILE A 418 -19.74 -4.79 -15.16
CA ILE A 418 -18.47 -4.12 -15.52
C ILE A 418 -17.40 -5.13 -15.92
N ILE A 419 -17.31 -6.26 -15.24
CA ILE A 419 -16.34 -7.32 -15.54
C ILE A 419 -16.68 -7.96 -16.90
N GLY A 420 -17.93 -8.29 -17.16
CA GLY A 420 -18.33 -8.78 -18.48
C GLY A 420 -18.13 -7.76 -19.61
N ALA A 421 -18.28 -6.46 -19.34
CA ALA A 421 -17.97 -5.42 -20.31
C ALA A 421 -16.47 -5.32 -20.56
N ALA A 422 -15.63 -5.46 -19.53
CA ALA A 422 -14.18 -5.47 -19.66
C ALA A 422 -13.69 -6.68 -20.48
N ASP A 423 -14.21 -7.88 -20.22
CA ASP A 423 -13.90 -9.09 -20.99
C ASP A 423 -14.22 -8.90 -22.49
N ALA A 424 -15.40 -8.37 -22.80
CA ALA A 424 -15.80 -8.10 -24.17
C ALA A 424 -14.90 -7.05 -24.88
N MET A 425 -14.35 -6.09 -24.13
CA MET A 425 -13.39 -5.11 -24.68
C MET A 425 -12.04 -5.76 -24.97
N LEU A 426 -11.53 -6.54 -24.05
CA LEU A 426 -10.24 -7.25 -24.19
C LEU A 426 -10.30 -8.25 -25.35
N ALA A 427 -11.38 -9.03 -25.44
CA ALA A 427 -11.63 -9.95 -26.56
C ALA A 427 -11.69 -9.22 -27.94
N ALA A 428 -12.20 -8.00 -27.98
CA ALA A 428 -12.27 -7.21 -29.22
C ALA A 428 -10.87 -6.72 -29.67
N GLU A 429 -9.97 -6.40 -28.74
CA GLU A 429 -8.59 -6.01 -29.03
C GLU A 429 -7.75 -7.19 -29.56
N THR A 430 -7.96 -8.40 -29.05
CA THR A 430 -7.27 -9.61 -29.52
C THR A 430 -7.79 -10.20 -30.83
N GLY A 431 -8.90 -9.67 -31.37
CA GLY A 431 -9.49 -10.09 -32.63
C GLY A 431 -10.44 -11.30 -32.54
N ASP A 432 -10.58 -11.91 -31.40
CA ASP A 432 -11.45 -13.09 -31.18
C ASP A 432 -12.92 -12.71 -30.95
N GLY A 433 -13.22 -11.45 -30.59
CA GLY A 433 -14.54 -10.98 -30.15
C GLY A 433 -15.43 -10.35 -31.21
N LEU A 434 -14.93 -10.14 -32.45
CA LEU A 434 -15.60 -9.28 -33.46
C LEU A 434 -16.92 -9.85 -34.04
N LEU A 435 -17.27 -11.09 -33.76
CA LEU A 435 -18.46 -11.77 -34.31
C LEU A 435 -19.53 -12.14 -33.26
N ALA A 436 -19.26 -12.02 -31.97
CA ALA A 436 -20.13 -12.64 -30.97
C ALA A 436 -21.26 -11.75 -30.41
N GLN A 437 -21.14 -10.43 -30.23
CA GLN A 437 -22.28 -9.54 -29.84
C GLN A 437 -21.95 -8.03 -29.99
N PRO A 438 -22.15 -7.39 -31.14
CA PRO A 438 -21.68 -6.02 -31.34
C PRO A 438 -22.59 -4.90 -30.77
N TYR A 439 -23.75 -5.18 -30.21
CA TYR A 439 -24.72 -4.13 -29.88
C TYR A 439 -24.93 -3.83 -28.37
N ARG A 440 -24.55 -4.73 -27.47
CA ARG A 440 -24.75 -4.51 -26.03
C ARG A 440 -23.48 -4.02 -25.32
N SER A 441 -22.32 -4.59 -25.64
CA SER A 441 -21.03 -4.26 -25.01
C SER A 441 -20.52 -2.86 -25.39
N GLY A 442 -20.70 -2.42 -26.63
CA GLY A 442 -20.17 -1.12 -27.10
C GLY A 442 -20.76 0.11 -26.38
N TRP A 443 -22.08 0.08 -26.04
CA TRP A 443 -22.72 1.22 -25.37
C TRP A 443 -22.40 1.30 -23.89
N GLU A 444 -22.33 0.18 -23.17
CA GLU A 444 -21.92 0.13 -21.77
C GLU A 444 -20.45 0.52 -21.61
N SER A 445 -19.55 0.03 -22.47
CA SER A 445 -18.15 0.44 -22.52
C SER A 445 -17.99 1.94 -22.76
N VAL A 446 -18.79 2.53 -23.65
CA VAL A 446 -18.78 3.98 -23.89
C VAL A 446 -19.27 4.75 -22.66
N LYS A 447 -20.31 4.28 -21.98
CA LYS A 447 -20.78 4.91 -20.72
C LYS A 447 -19.72 4.86 -19.63
N LEU A 448 -19.03 3.71 -19.46
CA LEU A 448 -17.95 3.54 -18.49
C LEU A 448 -16.79 4.49 -18.78
N LEU A 449 -16.35 4.58 -20.03
CA LEU A 449 -15.28 5.50 -20.45
C LEU A 449 -15.66 6.98 -20.25
N LEU A 450 -16.90 7.36 -20.55
CA LEU A 450 -17.39 8.72 -20.35
C LEU A 450 -17.53 9.02 -18.85
N GLY A 451 -18.04 8.08 -18.06
CA GLY A 451 -18.14 8.16 -16.60
C GLY A 451 -16.76 8.33 -15.98
N TYR A 452 -15.79 7.49 -16.36
CA TYR A 452 -14.40 7.60 -15.92
C TYR A 452 -13.78 8.97 -16.27
N LYS A 453 -13.89 9.42 -17.52
CA LYS A 453 -13.34 10.72 -17.93
C LYS A 453 -13.97 11.89 -17.18
N TRP A 454 -15.26 11.82 -16.87
CA TRP A 454 -15.96 12.86 -16.13
C TRP A 454 -15.55 12.87 -14.65
N ASN A 455 -15.51 11.69 -14.00
CA ASN A 455 -15.05 11.53 -12.63
C ASN A 455 -13.57 11.90 -12.49
N LYS A 456 -12.71 11.45 -13.40
CA LYS A 456 -11.28 11.84 -13.40
C LYS A 456 -11.08 13.35 -13.39
N ARG A 457 -11.87 14.11 -14.17
CA ARG A 457 -11.80 15.57 -14.17
C ARG A 457 -12.24 16.22 -12.85
N ARG A 458 -13.16 15.57 -12.12
CA ARG A 458 -13.61 16.01 -10.80
C ARG A 458 -12.54 15.70 -9.76
N VAL A 459 -12.07 14.46 -9.74
CA VAL A 459 -11.05 13.94 -8.82
C VAL A 459 -9.74 14.72 -8.94
N MET A 460 -9.28 15.04 -10.16
CA MET A 460 -8.05 15.83 -10.38
C MET A 460 -8.02 17.17 -9.62
N LYS A 461 -9.15 17.69 -9.20
CA LYS A 461 -9.22 18.97 -8.49
C LYS A 461 -9.18 18.81 -6.96
N ASP A 462 -9.49 17.62 -6.47
CA ASP A 462 -9.74 17.38 -5.05
C ASP A 462 -9.44 15.92 -4.67
N TYR A 463 -8.27 15.41 -5.08
CA TYR A 463 -7.85 14.04 -4.74
C TYR A 463 -6.97 13.98 -3.49
N VAL A 464 -6.57 15.11 -2.95
CA VAL A 464 -5.77 15.23 -1.73
C VAL A 464 -6.68 15.38 -0.53
N GLY A 465 -6.52 14.56 0.49
CA GLY A 465 -7.36 14.54 1.68
C GLY A 465 -7.05 15.68 2.68
N ILE A 466 -5.77 16.06 2.79
CA ILE A 466 -5.30 17.25 3.52
C ILE A 466 -4.39 18.00 2.57
N ASP A 467 -4.78 19.22 2.21
CA ASP A 467 -4.01 20.07 1.29
C ASP A 467 -2.97 20.89 2.06
N GLU A 468 -1.81 21.13 1.44
CA GLU A 468 -0.73 21.91 2.03
C GLU A 468 -1.18 23.28 2.58
N SER A 469 -2.15 23.91 1.95
CA SER A 469 -2.70 25.20 2.37
C SER A 469 -3.52 25.16 3.67
N GLU A 470 -3.85 23.96 4.18
CA GLU A 470 -4.54 23.81 5.48
C GLU A 470 -3.58 23.92 6.67
N TYR A 471 -2.27 23.75 6.46
CA TYR A 471 -1.28 23.86 7.53
C TYR A 471 -1.03 25.31 7.93
N VAL A 472 -0.86 25.50 9.24
CA VAL A 472 -0.60 26.81 9.87
C VAL A 472 0.75 26.70 10.60
N TYR A 473 1.68 27.60 10.28
CA TYR A 473 3.04 27.64 10.82
C TYR A 473 3.27 28.79 11.78
#